data_0f90974c8ef535b7abdaef9d4b46df91
#
_entry.id   0f90974c8ef535b7abdaef9d4b46df91
#
_cell.length_a   1.000
_cell.length_b   1.000
_cell.length_c   1.000
_cell.angle_alpha   90.00
_cell.angle_beta   90.00
_cell.angle_gamma   90.00
#
_symmetry.space_group_name_H-M   'P 1'
#
loop_
_entity.id
_entity.type
_entity.pdbx_description
1 polymer ?
#
loop_
_entity_poly.entity_id
_entity_poly.type
_entity_poly.pdbx_seq_one_letter_code
_entity_poly.pdbx_strand_id
1 'polypeptide(L)'
;MSRIQSVGARLRANWKNPEIRRHVGLLFLGKAIGLSIVLTLITRWFLPAMLGAQSATPTPALDPMAAVNAINTAWTLVAAFLVFGMQVGFVLLEAGFARSRESVNILVEGIADTCICGVTFWLWGFAFMFEPGNGFIGLHGFALQGLPATYGTTGVALLAFWVFQFAFADTCSTITSGAMIGRCGFVGDLLYSVGVTGFIYPIIGHWAWGPDGWLATMGPIAFHDFAGSTVVHTIGGVISLAGAIALGPRLGRVFKRDGGGPMPAHDLIIGAAGGLILWFGWYGFNPGSTLSALDTGGIGRVSFNTTLAACSAGLTALIYSYIRTKKWDLALTTNGFLAGLVAITCPCYWVDPVGAFFIGIGGGLVVVWGIDALEYLRIDDPIGAVPVHMIGGIWGTLSLGLFAAGKYGAPTPTGADVSTVVTGLFYGGGLGTLKAQFIGSAVVTVATFAAAMALMYGVKATGTLRVTAEGELEGLDLHEHGSSAYPEYMISGSESVILTIPVKDDAAA
;
A
#
# COMPACT_ATOMS: atom_id res chain seq x y z
N MET A 1 13.91 -51.94 -4.42
CA MET A 1 13.19 -52.08 -5.70
C MET A 1 11.67 -52.06 -5.61
N SER A 2 11.04 -52.25 -4.46
CA SER A 2 9.58 -52.35 -4.32
C SER A 2 8.80 -50.99 -4.34
N ARG A 3 9.40 -49.86 -3.93
CA ARG A 3 8.70 -48.56 -3.88
C ARG A 3 8.52 -47.92 -5.28
N ILE A 4 9.50 -48.04 -6.17
CA ILE A 4 9.44 -47.48 -7.53
C ILE A 4 8.43 -48.26 -8.41
N GLN A 5 8.34 -49.58 -8.22
CA GLN A 5 7.33 -50.38 -8.94
C GLN A 5 5.89 -50.09 -8.51
N SER A 6 5.66 -49.74 -7.21
CA SER A 6 4.34 -49.37 -6.71
C SER A 6 3.88 -47.99 -7.22
N VAL A 7 4.79 -47.04 -7.36
CA VAL A 7 4.50 -45.73 -7.93
C VAL A 7 4.13 -45.81 -9.42
N GLY A 8 4.88 -46.61 -10.19
CA GLY A 8 4.58 -46.84 -11.60
C GLY A 8 3.23 -47.51 -11.84
N ALA A 9 2.86 -48.47 -10.97
CA ALA A 9 1.54 -49.11 -11.03
C ALA A 9 0.39 -48.16 -10.70
N ARG A 10 0.56 -47.31 -9.67
CA ARG A 10 -0.43 -46.28 -9.30
C ARG A 10 -0.58 -45.23 -10.40
N LEU A 11 0.50 -44.76 -11.00
CA LEU A 11 0.46 -43.82 -12.12
C LEU A 11 -0.28 -44.40 -13.32
N ARG A 12 -0.05 -45.70 -13.67
CA ARG A 12 -0.77 -46.38 -14.77
C ARG A 12 -2.25 -46.57 -14.48
N ALA A 13 -2.62 -46.85 -13.23
CA ALA A 13 -4.02 -46.97 -12.80
C ALA A 13 -4.76 -45.61 -12.86
N ASN A 14 -4.11 -44.55 -12.37
CA ASN A 14 -4.65 -43.20 -12.42
C ASN A 14 -4.80 -42.68 -13.85
N TRP A 15 -3.86 -43.04 -14.76
CA TRP A 15 -3.92 -42.64 -16.16
C TRP A 15 -5.09 -43.29 -16.94
N LYS A 16 -5.71 -44.33 -16.41
CA LYS A 16 -6.91 -44.92 -16.99
C LYS A 16 -8.19 -44.13 -16.68
N ASN A 17 -8.15 -43.25 -15.69
CA ASN A 17 -9.29 -42.40 -15.34
C ASN A 17 -9.42 -41.23 -16.33
N PRO A 18 -10.55 -41.08 -17.05
CA PRO A 18 -10.76 -40.00 -18.02
C PRO A 18 -10.67 -38.60 -17.43
N GLU A 19 -11.14 -38.43 -16.18
CA GLU A 19 -11.09 -37.14 -15.47
C GLU A 19 -9.67 -36.72 -15.14
N ILE A 20 -8.86 -37.66 -14.63
CA ILE A 20 -7.44 -37.38 -14.32
C ILE A 20 -6.69 -37.02 -15.61
N ARG A 21 -6.93 -37.72 -16.72
CA ARG A 21 -6.36 -37.36 -18.03
C ARG A 21 -6.74 -35.96 -18.48
N ARG A 22 -8.03 -35.59 -18.30
CA ARG A 22 -8.52 -34.26 -18.65
C ARG A 22 -7.87 -33.17 -17.81
N HIS A 23 -7.78 -33.35 -16.49
CA HIS A 23 -7.12 -32.40 -15.58
C HIS A 23 -5.64 -32.26 -15.86
N VAL A 24 -4.92 -33.37 -16.03
CA VAL A 24 -3.51 -33.36 -16.40
C VAL A 24 -3.30 -32.70 -17.77
N GLY A 25 -4.17 -32.99 -18.75
CA GLY A 25 -4.14 -32.36 -20.07
C GLY A 25 -4.35 -30.84 -20.01
N LEU A 26 -5.32 -30.38 -19.23
CA LEU A 26 -5.56 -28.94 -19.00
C LEU A 26 -4.39 -28.25 -18.29
N LEU A 27 -3.77 -28.92 -17.32
CA LEU A 27 -2.60 -28.44 -16.61
C LEU A 27 -1.37 -28.30 -17.52
N PHE A 28 -1.14 -29.29 -18.39
CA PHE A 28 -0.07 -29.22 -19.40
C PHE A 28 -0.35 -28.16 -20.47
N LEU A 29 -1.60 -28.03 -20.91
CA LEU A 29 -2.03 -27.00 -21.87
C LEU A 29 -1.84 -25.59 -21.27
N GLY A 30 -2.26 -25.38 -20.03
CA GLY A 30 -2.07 -24.11 -19.31
C GLY A 30 -0.59 -23.74 -19.16
N LYS A 31 0.24 -24.72 -18.77
CA LYS A 31 1.71 -24.52 -18.69
C LYS A 31 2.34 -24.25 -20.05
N ALA A 32 1.90 -24.93 -21.11
CA ALA A 32 2.41 -24.72 -22.47
C ALA A 32 2.03 -23.33 -23.00
N ILE A 33 0.79 -22.88 -22.74
CA ILE A 33 0.34 -21.53 -23.09
C ILE A 33 1.15 -20.48 -22.30
N GLY A 34 1.27 -20.65 -20.98
CA GLY A 34 2.07 -19.76 -20.14
C GLY A 34 3.53 -19.67 -20.59
N LEU A 35 4.16 -20.81 -20.86
CA LEU A 35 5.52 -20.86 -21.38
C LEU A 35 5.66 -20.20 -22.75
N SER A 36 4.68 -20.39 -23.65
CA SER A 36 4.67 -19.76 -24.98
C SER A 36 4.52 -18.24 -24.88
N ILE A 37 3.69 -17.73 -23.95
CA ILE A 37 3.55 -16.30 -23.67
C ILE A 37 4.89 -15.75 -23.15
N VAL A 38 5.49 -16.39 -22.16
CA VAL A 38 6.78 -15.98 -21.58
C VAL A 38 7.89 -16.00 -22.64
N LEU A 39 7.99 -17.04 -23.45
CA LEU A 39 8.97 -17.12 -24.53
C LEU A 39 8.74 -16.06 -25.61
N THR A 40 7.49 -15.76 -25.93
CA THR A 40 7.15 -14.70 -26.90
C THR A 40 7.53 -13.34 -26.36
N LEU A 41 7.25 -13.07 -25.08
CA LEU A 41 7.68 -11.84 -24.40
C LEU A 41 9.22 -11.73 -24.38
N ILE A 42 9.91 -12.81 -24.01
CA ILE A 42 11.37 -12.83 -23.99
C ILE A 42 11.95 -12.58 -25.39
N THR A 43 11.48 -13.28 -26.41
CA THR A 43 12.07 -13.19 -27.76
C THR A 43 11.69 -11.93 -28.51
N ARG A 44 10.49 -11.40 -28.31
CA ARG A 44 10.01 -10.21 -29.03
C ARG A 44 10.37 -8.91 -28.34
N TRP A 45 10.48 -8.91 -27.01
CA TRP A 45 10.63 -7.67 -26.22
C TRP A 45 11.97 -7.62 -25.49
N PHE A 46 12.43 -8.70 -24.87
CA PHE A 46 13.65 -8.71 -24.06
C PHE A 46 14.93 -8.91 -24.88
N LEU A 47 14.93 -9.87 -25.79
CA LEU A 47 16.14 -10.17 -26.56
C LEU A 47 16.63 -9.00 -27.44
N PRO A 48 15.74 -8.27 -28.15
CA PRO A 48 16.15 -7.08 -28.88
C PRO A 48 16.67 -5.95 -27.97
N ALA A 49 16.07 -5.80 -26.78
CA ALA A 49 16.51 -4.80 -25.81
C ALA A 49 17.89 -5.10 -25.22
N MET A 50 18.18 -6.37 -24.93
CA MET A 50 19.51 -6.80 -24.46
C MET A 50 20.59 -6.68 -25.53
N LEU A 51 20.27 -6.96 -26.80
CA LEU A 51 21.22 -6.87 -27.91
C LEU A 51 21.46 -5.41 -28.36
N GLY A 52 20.51 -4.49 -28.15
CA GLY A 52 20.66 -3.07 -28.44
C GLY A 52 21.46 -2.26 -27.41
N ALA A 53 21.72 -2.83 -26.23
CA ALA A 53 22.38 -2.12 -25.13
C ALA A 53 23.92 -2.09 -25.20
N GLN A 54 24.53 -2.58 -26.26
CA GLN A 54 26.01 -2.72 -26.37
C GLN A 54 26.70 -1.61 -27.19
N SER A 55 26.14 -0.41 -27.32
CA SER A 55 26.92 0.71 -27.84
C SER A 55 27.56 1.47 -26.68
N ALA A 56 28.86 1.32 -26.48
CA ALA A 56 29.63 2.16 -25.57
C ALA A 56 29.49 3.62 -26.01
N THR A 57 28.72 4.40 -25.30
CA THR A 57 28.62 5.86 -25.46
C THR A 57 29.96 6.47 -25.04
N PRO A 58 30.52 7.43 -25.80
CA PRO A 58 31.70 8.17 -25.37
C PRO A 58 31.41 8.86 -24.04
N THR A 59 32.37 8.87 -23.12
CA THR A 59 32.26 9.55 -21.82
C THR A 59 31.94 11.03 -22.11
N PRO A 60 30.75 11.52 -21.74
CA PRO A 60 30.40 12.93 -21.99
C PRO A 60 31.35 13.85 -21.22
N ALA A 61 31.63 15.03 -21.77
CA ALA A 61 32.24 16.13 -21.01
C ALA A 61 31.39 16.33 -19.74
N LEU A 62 32.03 16.55 -18.58
CA LEU A 62 31.36 16.73 -17.30
C LEU A 62 30.28 17.82 -17.44
N ASP A 63 29.02 17.41 -17.42
CA ASP A 63 27.88 18.29 -17.36
C ASP A 63 27.97 19.09 -16.04
N PRO A 64 27.90 20.42 -16.05
CA PRO A 64 27.87 21.24 -14.84
C PRO A 64 26.77 20.81 -13.86
N MET A 65 25.67 20.19 -14.34
CA MET A 65 24.58 19.67 -13.56
C MET A 65 24.82 18.25 -13.04
N ALA A 66 25.91 17.58 -13.43
CA ALA A 66 26.17 16.18 -13.02
C ALA A 66 26.21 16.00 -11.51
N ALA A 67 26.79 16.97 -10.77
CA ALA A 67 26.82 16.93 -9.30
C ALA A 67 25.41 17.08 -8.69
N VAL A 68 24.58 17.98 -9.27
CA VAL A 68 23.19 18.19 -8.84
C VAL A 68 22.37 16.93 -9.07
N ASN A 69 22.47 16.34 -10.25
CA ASN A 69 21.77 15.09 -10.60
C ASN A 69 22.20 13.94 -9.68
N ALA A 70 23.49 13.84 -9.36
CA ALA A 70 24.02 12.82 -8.46
C ALA A 70 23.45 12.96 -7.04
N ILE A 71 23.43 14.18 -6.49
CA ILE A 71 22.90 14.46 -5.14
C ILE A 71 21.39 14.22 -5.09
N ASN A 72 20.64 14.68 -6.10
CA ASN A 72 19.20 14.44 -6.19
C ASN A 72 18.88 12.95 -6.33
N THR A 73 19.67 12.21 -7.11
CA THR A 73 19.54 10.76 -7.23
C THR A 73 19.82 10.05 -5.91
N ALA A 74 20.88 10.41 -5.20
CA ALA A 74 21.20 9.84 -3.89
C ALA A 74 20.09 10.13 -2.85
N TRP A 75 19.57 11.37 -2.82
CA TRP A 75 18.45 11.75 -1.96
C TRP A 75 17.20 10.89 -2.25
N THR A 76 16.84 10.77 -3.54
CA THR A 76 15.68 9.98 -3.97
C THR A 76 15.83 8.51 -3.62
N LEU A 77 17.04 7.91 -3.75
CA LEU A 77 17.28 6.52 -3.36
C LEU A 77 17.19 6.32 -1.85
N VAL A 78 17.76 7.22 -1.04
CA VAL A 78 17.61 7.15 0.42
C VAL A 78 16.14 7.22 0.81
N ALA A 79 15.39 8.13 0.20
CA ALA A 79 13.95 8.24 0.40
C ALA A 79 13.21 6.96 -0.03
N ALA A 80 13.55 6.40 -1.19
CA ALA A 80 12.98 5.16 -1.69
C ALA A 80 13.21 3.98 -0.73
N PHE A 81 14.41 3.87 -0.15
CA PHE A 81 14.72 2.81 0.82
C PHE A 81 13.95 2.98 2.13
N LEU A 82 13.73 4.21 2.59
CA LEU A 82 12.89 4.49 3.76
C LEU A 82 11.42 4.11 3.48
N VAL A 83 10.89 4.44 2.30
CA VAL A 83 9.51 4.07 1.92
C VAL A 83 9.38 2.56 1.74
N PHE A 84 10.34 1.91 1.07
CA PHE A 84 10.35 0.45 0.95
C PHE A 84 10.43 -0.23 2.33
N GLY A 85 11.17 0.35 3.27
CA GLY A 85 11.20 -0.10 4.66
C GLY A 85 9.84 -0.05 5.36
N MET A 86 8.87 0.72 4.85
CA MET A 86 7.49 0.72 5.36
C MET A 86 6.79 -0.63 5.16
N GLN A 87 7.19 -1.47 4.19
CA GLN A 87 6.64 -2.81 4.04
C GLN A 87 6.86 -3.67 5.28
N VAL A 88 8.03 -3.56 5.93
CA VAL A 88 8.27 -4.19 7.23
C VAL A 88 7.29 -3.66 8.28
N GLY A 89 7.04 -2.35 8.27
CA GLY A 89 6.07 -1.70 9.16
C GLY A 89 4.64 -2.21 8.93
N PHE A 90 4.20 -2.33 7.68
CA PHE A 90 2.86 -2.84 7.33
C PHE A 90 2.67 -4.28 7.79
N VAL A 91 3.54 -5.20 7.40
CA VAL A 91 3.37 -6.62 7.74
C VAL A 91 3.42 -6.85 9.26
N LEU A 92 4.21 -6.07 10.01
CA LEU A 92 4.24 -6.15 11.48
C LEU A 92 2.98 -5.54 12.11
N LEU A 93 2.50 -4.40 11.61
CA LEU A 93 1.27 -3.76 12.07
C LEU A 93 0.08 -4.70 11.87
N GLU A 94 -0.06 -5.22 10.67
CA GLU A 94 -1.16 -6.11 10.28
C GLU A 94 -1.11 -7.42 11.06
N ALA A 95 0.05 -8.09 11.10
CA ALA A 95 0.23 -9.32 11.85
C ALA A 95 -0.07 -9.11 13.33
N GLY A 96 0.42 -8.03 13.95
CA GLY A 96 0.20 -7.73 15.35
C GLY A 96 -1.25 -7.45 15.71
N PHE A 97 -1.98 -6.76 14.85
CA PHE A 97 -3.40 -6.42 15.07
C PHE A 97 -4.39 -7.49 14.57
N ALA A 98 -3.91 -8.49 13.82
CA ALA A 98 -4.68 -9.67 13.44
C ALA A 98 -4.74 -10.74 14.55
N ARG A 99 -5.35 -11.87 14.24
CA ARG A 99 -5.29 -13.08 15.10
C ARG A 99 -3.99 -13.84 14.81
N SER A 100 -3.43 -14.52 15.82
CA SER A 100 -2.14 -15.23 15.69
C SER A 100 -2.09 -16.30 14.59
N ARG A 101 -3.22 -16.83 14.19
CA ARG A 101 -3.36 -17.86 13.14
C ARG A 101 -3.47 -17.28 11.71
N GLU A 102 -3.17 -16.01 11.56
CA GLU A 102 -3.21 -15.26 10.29
C GLU A 102 -1.86 -14.56 9.99
N SER A 103 -0.88 -14.73 10.88
CA SER A 103 0.38 -13.98 10.82
C SER A 103 1.29 -14.43 9.67
N VAL A 104 1.40 -15.75 9.41
CA VAL A 104 2.16 -16.27 8.25
C VAL A 104 1.51 -15.83 6.96
N ASN A 105 0.18 -15.92 6.87
CA ASN A 105 -0.57 -15.49 5.70
C ASN A 105 -0.29 -14.02 5.36
N ILE A 106 -0.38 -13.13 6.34
CA ILE A 106 -0.08 -11.69 6.16
C ILE A 106 1.35 -11.47 5.68
N LEU A 107 2.34 -12.15 6.26
CA LEU A 107 3.73 -12.01 5.87
C LEU A 107 3.97 -12.50 4.43
N VAL A 108 3.36 -13.62 4.05
CA VAL A 108 3.47 -14.16 2.68
C VAL A 108 2.74 -13.26 1.68
N GLU A 109 1.54 -12.77 2.01
CA GLU A 109 0.80 -11.79 1.19
C GLU A 109 1.64 -10.54 0.94
N GLY A 110 2.17 -9.90 2.00
CA GLY A 110 2.98 -8.69 1.86
C GLY A 110 4.24 -8.88 1.02
N ILE A 111 4.93 -10.03 1.12
CA ILE A 111 6.07 -10.36 0.27
C ILE A 111 5.62 -10.59 -1.18
N ALA A 112 4.52 -11.31 -1.39
CA ALA A 112 3.99 -11.60 -2.72
C ALA A 112 3.51 -10.33 -3.42
N ASP A 113 2.82 -9.43 -2.71
CA ASP A 113 2.37 -8.13 -3.20
C ASP A 113 3.54 -7.27 -3.67
N THR A 114 4.59 -7.19 -2.85
CA THR A 114 5.83 -6.50 -3.22
C THR A 114 6.44 -7.06 -4.52
N CYS A 115 6.50 -8.40 -4.66
CA CYS A 115 7.02 -9.04 -5.85
C CYS A 115 6.14 -8.80 -7.08
N ILE A 116 4.82 -8.90 -6.93
CA ILE A 116 3.85 -8.64 -7.99
C ILE A 116 3.92 -7.17 -8.42
N CYS A 117 3.92 -6.25 -7.46
CA CYS A 117 4.06 -4.82 -7.71
C CYS A 117 5.34 -4.53 -8.51
N GLY A 118 6.49 -5.06 -8.07
CA GLY A 118 7.76 -4.86 -8.76
C GLY A 118 7.71 -5.27 -10.23
N VAL A 119 7.07 -6.39 -10.53
CA VAL A 119 6.94 -6.91 -11.90
C VAL A 119 5.91 -6.13 -12.73
N THR A 120 4.71 -5.93 -12.21
CA THR A 120 3.62 -5.27 -12.95
C THR A 120 3.89 -3.79 -13.16
N PHE A 121 4.42 -3.11 -12.14
CA PHE A 121 4.77 -1.71 -12.21
C PHE A 121 5.94 -1.46 -13.18
N TRP A 122 6.91 -2.38 -13.24
CA TRP A 122 7.98 -2.30 -14.24
C TRP A 122 7.48 -2.57 -15.66
N LEU A 123 6.64 -3.60 -15.86
CA LEU A 123 6.20 -3.99 -17.21
C LEU A 123 5.33 -2.91 -17.87
N TRP A 124 4.35 -2.36 -17.12
CA TRP A 124 3.39 -1.40 -17.68
C TRP A 124 2.90 -0.34 -16.69
N GLY A 125 2.89 -0.58 -15.37
CA GLY A 125 2.33 0.36 -14.41
C GLY A 125 3.03 1.71 -14.44
N PHE A 126 4.36 1.72 -14.48
CA PHE A 126 5.13 2.96 -14.59
C PHE A 126 4.80 3.74 -15.88
N ALA A 127 4.69 3.05 -17.01
CA ALA A 127 4.29 3.63 -18.28
C ALA A 127 2.90 4.27 -18.21
N PHE A 128 1.93 3.56 -17.64
CA PHE A 128 0.57 4.09 -17.44
C PHE A 128 0.54 5.32 -16.55
N MET A 129 1.41 5.43 -15.55
CA MET A 129 1.35 6.48 -14.55
C MET A 129 2.19 7.70 -14.89
N PHE A 130 3.43 7.53 -15.35
CA PHE A 130 4.44 8.59 -15.39
C PHE A 130 4.90 8.98 -16.79
N GLU A 131 4.41 8.30 -17.81
CA GLU A 131 4.81 8.60 -19.18
C GLU A 131 3.70 9.35 -19.94
N PRO A 132 4.06 10.08 -21.01
CA PRO A 132 3.08 10.78 -21.82
C PRO A 132 2.06 9.84 -22.47
N GLY A 133 0.85 10.35 -22.67
CA GLY A 133 -0.21 9.60 -23.36
C GLY A 133 -1.41 10.46 -23.66
N ASN A 134 -2.31 10.53 -22.71
CA ASN A 134 -3.45 11.45 -22.70
C ASN A 134 -3.80 11.76 -21.24
N GLY A 135 -4.71 12.68 -20.98
CA GLY A 135 -5.03 13.11 -19.61
C GLY A 135 -5.48 11.99 -18.66
N PHE A 136 -5.67 10.75 -19.13
CA PHE A 136 -6.17 9.62 -18.34
C PHE A 136 -5.16 8.49 -18.16
N ILE A 137 -4.20 8.31 -19.09
CA ILE A 137 -3.28 7.18 -19.08
C ILE A 137 -2.04 7.49 -19.94
N GLY A 138 -0.87 7.11 -19.45
CA GLY A 138 0.38 7.10 -20.21
C GLY A 138 0.45 5.92 -21.19
N LEU A 139 1.06 6.09 -22.34
CA LEU A 139 1.06 5.11 -23.43
C LEU A 139 2.45 4.83 -24.02
N HIS A 140 3.51 5.23 -23.33
CA HIS A 140 4.90 5.08 -23.77
C HIS A 140 5.76 4.43 -22.69
N GLY A 141 6.96 4.00 -23.02
CA GLY A 141 7.95 3.55 -22.04
C GLY A 141 7.62 2.24 -21.33
N PHE A 142 6.87 1.35 -21.94
CA PHE A 142 6.59 0.01 -21.39
C PHE A 142 7.89 -0.74 -21.12
N ALA A 143 7.98 -1.39 -19.95
CA ALA A 143 9.18 -2.03 -19.45
C ALA A 143 10.41 -1.07 -19.42
N LEU A 144 10.17 0.23 -19.23
CA LEU A 144 11.14 1.32 -19.22
C LEU A 144 11.94 1.48 -20.54
N GLN A 145 11.42 0.95 -21.66
CA GLN A 145 12.12 1.01 -22.95
C GLN A 145 11.97 2.39 -23.60
N GLY A 146 13.07 2.88 -24.17
CA GLY A 146 13.09 4.15 -24.91
C GLY A 146 13.00 5.39 -24.05
N LEU A 147 13.10 5.28 -22.72
CA LEU A 147 13.04 6.40 -21.80
C LEU A 147 14.39 7.09 -21.63
N PRO A 148 14.40 8.39 -21.26
CA PRO A 148 15.62 9.13 -20.98
C PRO A 148 16.33 8.59 -19.72
N ALA A 149 17.63 8.88 -19.59
CA ALA A 149 18.42 8.43 -18.44
C ALA A 149 18.00 9.08 -17.11
N THR A 150 17.33 10.22 -17.17
CA THR A 150 16.85 10.99 -16.00
C THR A 150 15.38 11.31 -16.15
N TYR A 151 14.68 11.42 -15.01
CA TYR A 151 13.27 11.77 -14.94
C TYR A 151 13.09 13.23 -14.48
N GLY A 152 12.15 13.92 -15.12
CA GLY A 152 11.73 15.26 -14.76
C GLY A 152 12.85 16.31 -14.84
N THR A 153 12.60 17.46 -14.23
CA THR A 153 13.51 18.62 -14.24
C THR A 153 14.56 18.57 -13.12
N THR A 154 14.40 17.68 -12.13
CA THR A 154 15.36 17.50 -11.04
C THR A 154 16.58 16.68 -11.44
N GLY A 155 16.56 16.04 -12.60
CA GLY A 155 17.67 15.23 -13.11
C GLY A 155 17.93 13.95 -12.31
N VAL A 156 16.95 13.44 -11.58
CA VAL A 156 17.03 12.16 -10.87
C VAL A 156 17.19 11.03 -11.88
N ALA A 157 18.12 10.10 -11.65
CA ALA A 157 18.27 8.93 -12.50
C ALA A 157 16.93 8.17 -12.63
N LEU A 158 16.53 7.81 -13.84
CA LEU A 158 15.24 7.17 -14.12
C LEU A 158 15.00 5.95 -13.25
N LEU A 159 15.99 5.07 -13.10
CA LEU A 159 15.83 3.85 -12.29
C LEU A 159 15.71 4.16 -10.80
N ALA A 160 16.32 5.24 -10.30
CA ALA A 160 16.14 5.69 -8.93
C ALA A 160 14.72 6.25 -8.71
N PHE A 161 14.20 7.02 -9.66
CA PHE A 161 12.82 7.48 -9.64
C PHE A 161 11.84 6.31 -9.71
N TRP A 162 12.12 5.30 -10.55
CA TRP A 162 11.30 4.09 -10.63
C TRP A 162 11.26 3.35 -9.27
N VAL A 163 12.41 3.15 -8.59
CA VAL A 163 12.46 2.49 -7.27
C VAL A 163 11.64 3.29 -6.25
N PHE A 164 11.72 4.62 -6.28
CA PHE A 164 10.94 5.48 -5.41
C PHE A 164 9.43 5.31 -5.65
N GLN A 165 8.99 5.37 -6.91
CA GLN A 165 7.58 5.24 -7.26
C GLN A 165 7.03 3.82 -7.14
N PHE A 166 7.88 2.80 -7.33
CA PHE A 166 7.55 1.42 -7.02
C PHE A 166 7.16 1.25 -5.54
N ALA A 167 7.93 1.84 -4.62
CA ALA A 167 7.62 1.75 -3.19
C ALA A 167 6.28 2.42 -2.82
N PHE A 168 5.85 3.43 -3.56
CA PHE A 168 4.53 4.06 -3.41
C PHE A 168 3.40 3.17 -3.94
N ALA A 169 3.60 2.54 -5.10
CA ALA A 169 2.66 1.60 -5.67
C ALA A 169 2.46 0.37 -4.77
N ASP A 170 3.55 -0.14 -4.21
CA ASP A 170 3.59 -1.22 -3.24
C ASP A 170 2.84 -0.86 -1.95
N THR A 171 3.08 0.35 -1.42
CA THR A 171 2.31 0.89 -0.28
C THR A 171 0.81 0.90 -0.55
N CYS A 172 0.36 1.31 -1.75
CA CYS A 172 -1.06 1.31 -2.11
C CYS A 172 -1.65 -0.10 -2.15
N SER A 173 -0.90 -1.10 -2.64
CA SER A 173 -1.31 -2.50 -2.65
C SER A 173 -1.45 -3.06 -1.23
N THR A 174 -0.45 -2.84 -0.39
CA THR A 174 -0.45 -3.34 0.99
C THR A 174 -1.57 -2.71 1.84
N ILE A 175 -1.91 -1.41 1.63
CA ILE A 175 -3.08 -0.80 2.27
C ILE A 175 -4.35 -1.62 1.98
N THR A 176 -4.45 -2.19 0.78
CA THR A 176 -5.64 -2.93 0.34
C THR A 176 -5.90 -4.17 1.18
N SER A 177 -4.87 -4.95 1.54
CA SER A 177 -4.97 -6.19 2.33
C SER A 177 -5.54 -5.95 3.72
N GLY A 178 -5.20 -4.82 4.34
CA GLY A 178 -5.51 -4.53 5.75
C GLY A 178 -6.98 -4.68 6.15
N ALA A 179 -7.92 -4.30 5.26
CA ALA A 179 -9.35 -4.47 5.54
C ALA A 179 -9.88 -5.89 5.20
N MET A 180 -9.05 -6.77 4.65
CA MET A 180 -9.46 -8.11 4.19
C MET A 180 -8.88 -9.25 5.03
N ILE A 181 -8.01 -8.93 5.99
CA ILE A 181 -7.33 -9.87 6.88
C ILE A 181 -8.28 -10.93 7.44
N GLY A 182 -7.80 -12.17 7.48
CA GLY A 182 -8.42 -13.30 8.16
C GLY A 182 -9.58 -13.99 7.43
N ARG A 183 -9.88 -13.59 6.19
CA ARG A 183 -10.88 -14.25 5.34
C ARG A 183 -10.61 -14.14 3.84
N CYS A 184 -9.61 -13.39 3.40
CA CYS A 184 -9.19 -13.36 2.01
C CYS A 184 -8.43 -14.65 1.68
N GLY A 185 -8.71 -15.26 0.52
CA GLY A 185 -7.95 -16.40 0.02
C GLY A 185 -6.67 -15.92 -0.66
N PHE A 186 -5.57 -16.62 -0.44
CA PHE A 186 -4.25 -16.21 -0.94
C PHE A 186 -4.21 -16.06 -2.48
N VAL A 187 -4.85 -16.96 -3.22
CA VAL A 187 -4.96 -16.83 -4.69
C VAL A 187 -5.77 -15.60 -5.09
N GLY A 188 -6.82 -15.26 -4.33
CA GLY A 188 -7.60 -14.04 -4.53
C GLY A 188 -6.77 -12.79 -4.33
N ASP A 189 -5.90 -12.81 -3.32
CA ASP A 189 -4.92 -11.76 -3.03
C ASP A 189 -3.97 -11.53 -4.21
N LEU A 190 -3.32 -12.56 -4.71
CA LEU A 190 -2.43 -12.47 -5.88
C LEU A 190 -3.14 -11.88 -7.11
N LEU A 191 -4.42 -12.22 -7.33
CA LEU A 191 -5.18 -11.73 -8.48
C LEU A 191 -5.53 -10.25 -8.34
N TYR A 192 -6.01 -9.81 -7.17
CA TYR A 192 -6.33 -8.41 -7.02
C TYR A 192 -5.09 -7.52 -6.98
N SER A 193 -3.96 -8.00 -6.45
CA SER A 193 -2.70 -7.25 -6.41
C SER A 193 -2.19 -6.89 -7.80
N VAL A 194 -2.32 -7.81 -8.79
CA VAL A 194 -2.07 -7.49 -10.20
C VAL A 194 -3.02 -6.37 -10.69
N GLY A 195 -4.29 -6.44 -10.32
CA GLY A 195 -5.29 -5.42 -10.67
C GLY A 195 -5.00 -4.05 -10.06
N VAL A 196 -4.57 -4.02 -8.80
CA VAL A 196 -4.24 -2.80 -8.08
C VAL A 196 -2.97 -2.16 -8.64
N THR A 197 -1.86 -2.89 -8.62
CA THR A 197 -0.52 -2.36 -8.94
C THR A 197 -0.30 -2.17 -10.44
N GLY A 198 -0.97 -2.99 -11.27
CA GLY A 198 -0.83 -2.91 -12.71
C GLY A 198 -1.83 -1.97 -13.39
N PHE A 199 -2.99 -1.69 -12.78
CA PHE A 199 -4.05 -0.97 -13.47
C PHE A 199 -4.68 0.14 -12.63
N ILE A 200 -5.32 -0.15 -11.48
CA ILE A 200 -6.11 0.85 -10.77
C ILE A 200 -5.23 2.00 -10.29
N TYR A 201 -4.19 1.68 -9.53
CA TYR A 201 -3.27 2.67 -8.99
C TYR A 201 -2.57 3.51 -10.08
N PRO A 202 -1.91 2.90 -11.09
CA PRO A 202 -1.18 3.70 -12.06
C PRO A 202 -2.08 4.51 -12.99
N ILE A 203 -3.22 3.98 -13.43
CA ILE A 203 -4.11 4.71 -14.33
C ILE A 203 -4.77 5.90 -13.62
N ILE A 204 -5.28 5.69 -12.40
CA ILE A 204 -5.91 6.77 -11.64
C ILE A 204 -4.86 7.76 -11.11
N GLY A 205 -3.70 7.24 -10.72
CA GLY A 205 -2.57 8.06 -10.28
C GLY A 205 -2.03 9.00 -11.37
N HIS A 206 -2.08 8.56 -12.64
CA HIS A 206 -1.72 9.39 -13.80
C HIS A 206 -2.51 10.69 -13.85
N TRP A 207 -3.78 10.68 -13.46
CA TRP A 207 -4.62 11.88 -13.50
C TRP A 207 -4.06 13.05 -12.71
N ALA A 208 -3.37 12.76 -11.59
CA ALA A 208 -2.78 13.76 -10.71
C ALA A 208 -1.26 13.92 -10.85
N TRP A 209 -0.54 12.84 -11.18
CA TRP A 209 0.92 12.81 -11.20
C TRP A 209 1.54 12.54 -12.59
N GLY A 210 0.72 12.16 -13.56
CA GLY A 210 1.18 12.01 -14.95
C GLY A 210 1.52 13.37 -15.57
N PRO A 211 2.45 13.40 -16.55
CA PRO A 211 2.93 14.63 -17.15
C PRO A 211 1.83 15.41 -17.91
N ASP A 212 0.79 14.73 -18.35
CA ASP A 212 -0.38 15.26 -19.04
C ASP A 212 -1.69 14.93 -18.32
N GLY A 213 -1.62 14.54 -17.03
CA GLY A 213 -2.77 14.20 -16.19
C GLY A 213 -3.80 15.32 -16.13
N TRP A 214 -5.08 14.99 -16.37
CA TRP A 214 -6.13 16.00 -16.51
C TRP A 214 -6.45 16.75 -15.19
N LEU A 215 -6.23 16.13 -14.01
CA LEU A 215 -6.38 16.80 -12.73
C LEU A 215 -5.26 17.79 -12.46
N ALA A 216 -4.03 17.45 -12.86
CA ALA A 216 -2.88 18.35 -12.73
C ALA A 216 -2.95 19.55 -13.68
N THR A 217 -3.73 19.46 -14.75
CA THR A 217 -3.86 20.49 -15.79
C THR A 217 -5.25 21.13 -15.86
N MET A 218 -6.17 20.82 -14.96
CA MET A 218 -7.54 21.34 -14.97
C MET A 218 -7.61 22.82 -14.57
N GLY A 219 -8.09 23.66 -15.48
CA GLY A 219 -8.46 25.05 -15.22
C GLY A 219 -7.35 25.95 -14.67
N PRO A 220 -7.70 27.13 -14.11
CA PRO A 220 -6.72 28.10 -13.59
C PRO A 220 -6.13 27.70 -12.23
N ILE A 221 -6.76 26.76 -11.49
CA ILE A 221 -6.28 26.19 -10.24
C ILE A 221 -6.37 24.67 -10.37
N ALA A 222 -5.21 24.04 -10.51
CA ALA A 222 -5.09 22.61 -10.64
C ALA A 222 -5.33 21.87 -9.29
N PHE A 223 -5.58 20.58 -9.39
CA PHE A 223 -5.53 19.67 -8.26
C PHE A 223 -4.07 19.45 -7.86
N HIS A 224 -3.80 19.43 -6.56
CA HIS A 224 -2.47 19.21 -6.00
C HIS A 224 -2.49 18.07 -5.00
N ASP A 225 -1.52 17.17 -5.10
CA ASP A 225 -1.27 16.12 -4.12
C ASP A 225 0.24 15.87 -4.04
N PHE A 226 0.91 16.44 -3.01
CA PHE A 226 2.38 16.45 -2.97
C PHE A 226 2.99 15.06 -2.89
N ALA A 227 2.50 14.24 -1.96
CA ALA A 227 3.08 12.92 -1.72
C ALA A 227 2.02 11.79 -1.65
N GLY A 228 0.72 12.07 -1.86
CA GLY A 228 -0.24 10.99 -2.10
C GLY A 228 -1.33 10.76 -1.05
N SER A 229 -1.82 11.80 -0.33
CA SER A 229 -3.04 11.60 0.48
C SER A 229 -4.20 11.04 -0.37
N THR A 230 -4.33 11.51 -1.62
CA THR A 230 -5.30 10.97 -2.57
C THR A 230 -4.70 9.81 -3.36
N VAL A 231 -3.58 10.04 -4.06
CA VAL A 231 -3.02 9.11 -5.06
C VAL A 231 -2.59 7.78 -4.46
N VAL A 232 -2.11 7.76 -3.22
CA VAL A 232 -1.72 6.51 -2.54
C VAL A 232 -2.78 6.08 -1.54
N HIS A 233 -3.06 6.95 -0.56
CA HIS A 233 -3.83 6.54 0.60
C HIS A 233 -5.33 6.47 0.34
N THR A 234 -5.92 7.46 -0.34
CA THR A 234 -7.34 7.36 -0.69
C THR A 234 -7.59 6.22 -1.67
N ILE A 235 -6.75 6.05 -2.71
CA ILE A 235 -6.88 4.93 -3.65
C ILE A 235 -6.81 3.60 -2.87
N GLY A 236 -5.74 3.35 -2.12
CA GLY A 236 -5.58 2.10 -1.35
C GLY A 236 -6.72 1.86 -0.37
N GLY A 237 -7.11 2.89 0.41
CA GLY A 237 -8.20 2.79 1.38
C GLY A 237 -9.59 2.57 0.76
N VAL A 238 -9.85 3.11 -0.45
CA VAL A 238 -11.08 2.84 -1.21
C VAL A 238 -11.10 1.42 -1.74
N ILE A 239 -9.96 0.90 -2.21
CA ILE A 239 -9.86 -0.49 -2.64
C ILE A 239 -10.06 -1.43 -1.43
N SER A 240 -9.47 -1.10 -0.27
CA SER A 240 -9.73 -1.79 1.01
C SER A 240 -11.22 -1.86 1.33
N LEU A 241 -11.93 -0.74 1.20
CA LEU A 241 -13.38 -0.69 1.44
C LEU A 241 -14.14 -1.61 0.49
N ALA A 242 -13.81 -1.58 -0.80
CA ALA A 242 -14.43 -2.45 -1.82
C ALA A 242 -14.17 -3.94 -1.52
N GLY A 243 -12.95 -4.29 -1.11
CA GLY A 243 -12.57 -5.64 -0.68
C GLY A 243 -13.36 -6.10 0.54
N ALA A 244 -13.44 -5.27 1.59
CA ALA A 244 -14.21 -5.56 2.79
C ALA A 244 -15.70 -5.79 2.50
N ILE A 245 -16.30 -5.01 1.59
CA ILE A 245 -17.68 -5.17 1.14
C ILE A 245 -17.85 -6.47 0.35
N ALA A 246 -16.96 -6.76 -0.60
CA ALA A 246 -17.07 -7.94 -1.46
C ALA A 246 -16.90 -9.26 -0.66
N LEU A 247 -16.01 -9.27 0.34
CA LEU A 247 -15.78 -10.40 1.25
C LEU A 247 -16.91 -10.58 2.26
N GLY A 248 -17.42 -9.48 2.82
CA GLY A 248 -18.26 -9.51 4.01
C GLY A 248 -17.46 -9.70 5.30
N PRO A 249 -18.13 -9.75 6.47
CA PRO A 249 -17.48 -9.86 7.77
C PRO A 249 -16.86 -11.25 8.02
N ARG A 250 -15.84 -11.29 8.90
CA ARG A 250 -15.26 -12.54 9.43
C ARG A 250 -16.30 -13.34 10.21
N LEU A 251 -16.13 -14.65 10.23
CA LEU A 251 -16.98 -15.54 11.02
C LEU A 251 -16.92 -15.17 12.51
N GLY A 252 -18.09 -15.11 13.14
CA GLY A 252 -18.21 -14.75 14.55
C GLY A 252 -18.07 -13.26 14.85
N ARG A 253 -17.95 -12.38 13.83
CA ARG A 253 -17.88 -10.93 14.01
C ARG A 253 -19.22 -10.37 14.49
N VAL A 254 -19.23 -9.76 15.67
CA VAL A 254 -20.40 -9.05 16.22
C VAL A 254 -20.01 -7.58 16.37
N PHE A 255 -20.72 -6.68 15.69
CA PHE A 255 -20.42 -5.27 15.67
C PHE A 255 -20.92 -4.54 16.91
N LYS A 256 -20.33 -3.37 17.23
CA LYS A 256 -20.76 -2.54 18.39
C LYS A 256 -22.25 -2.24 18.37
N ARG A 257 -22.80 -1.95 17.22
CA ARG A 257 -24.23 -1.71 17.01
C ARG A 257 -25.12 -2.90 17.44
N ASP A 258 -24.58 -4.11 17.40
CA ASP A 258 -25.26 -5.37 17.70
C ASP A 258 -24.86 -5.92 19.08
N GLY A 259 -24.23 -5.08 19.93
CA GLY A 259 -23.82 -5.42 21.29
C GLY A 259 -22.45 -6.09 21.40
N GLY A 260 -21.69 -6.18 20.32
CA GLY A 260 -20.33 -6.73 20.30
C GLY A 260 -19.23 -5.66 20.34
N GLY A 261 -18.10 -5.98 19.74
CA GLY A 261 -16.93 -5.11 19.66
C GLY A 261 -15.87 -5.66 18.72
N PRO A 262 -14.72 -4.98 18.55
CA PRO A 262 -13.65 -5.44 17.69
C PRO A 262 -13.12 -6.80 18.17
N MET A 263 -12.72 -7.64 17.24
CA MET A 263 -11.99 -8.86 17.56
C MET A 263 -10.61 -8.49 18.11
N PRO A 264 -10.15 -9.10 19.22
CA PRO A 264 -8.89 -8.72 19.84
C PRO A 264 -7.69 -9.04 18.94
N ALA A 265 -6.73 -8.15 18.94
CA ALA A 265 -5.40 -8.37 18.37
C ALA A 265 -4.63 -9.41 19.18
N HIS A 266 -3.69 -10.12 18.55
CA HIS A 266 -2.91 -11.12 19.28
C HIS A 266 -1.60 -10.55 19.88
N ASP A 267 -0.98 -9.53 19.23
CA ASP A 267 0.27 -8.94 19.69
C ASP A 267 0.33 -7.43 19.44
N LEU A 268 -0.08 -6.69 20.47
CA LEU A 268 -0.10 -5.23 20.41
C LEU A 268 1.31 -4.62 20.35
N ILE A 269 2.35 -5.33 20.82
CA ILE A 269 3.74 -4.83 20.80
C ILE A 269 4.24 -4.82 19.36
N ILE A 270 4.06 -5.94 18.64
CA ILE A 270 4.44 -6.05 17.23
C ILE A 270 3.64 -5.05 16.40
N GLY A 271 2.32 -4.92 16.63
CA GLY A 271 1.48 -3.96 15.93
C GLY A 271 1.93 -2.50 16.12
N ALA A 272 2.24 -2.12 17.36
CA ALA A 272 2.73 -0.78 17.66
C ALA A 272 4.14 -0.53 17.08
N ALA A 273 5.03 -1.52 17.12
CA ALA A 273 6.35 -1.44 16.50
C ALA A 273 6.23 -1.23 14.99
N GLY A 274 5.33 -1.98 14.32
CA GLY A 274 5.00 -1.78 12.92
C GLY A 274 4.55 -0.34 12.61
N GLY A 275 3.65 0.19 13.42
CA GLY A 275 3.19 1.58 13.30
C GLY A 275 4.33 2.61 13.40
N LEU A 276 5.27 2.42 14.33
CA LEU A 276 6.44 3.31 14.48
C LEU A 276 7.43 3.18 13.30
N ILE A 277 7.60 1.99 12.74
CA ILE A 277 8.40 1.77 11.52
C ILE A 277 7.75 2.50 10.34
N LEU A 278 6.41 2.45 10.21
CA LEU A 278 5.69 3.23 9.20
C LEU A 278 5.95 4.73 9.37
N TRP A 279 5.89 5.26 10.59
CA TRP A 279 6.21 6.67 10.84
C TRP A 279 7.64 7.01 10.41
N PHE A 280 8.61 6.17 10.77
CA PHE A 280 10.01 6.36 10.36
C PHE A 280 10.16 6.38 8.83
N GLY A 281 9.52 5.45 8.12
CA GLY A 281 9.51 5.41 6.65
C GLY A 281 8.85 6.64 6.02
N TRP A 282 7.92 7.30 6.73
CA TRP A 282 7.25 8.51 6.25
C TRP A 282 8.17 9.69 6.03
N TYR A 283 9.35 9.70 6.65
CA TYR A 283 10.40 10.67 6.34
C TYR A 283 11.06 10.45 4.96
N GLY A 284 10.96 9.25 4.41
CA GLY A 284 11.20 9.00 2.99
C GLY A 284 10.01 9.39 2.12
N PHE A 285 8.80 9.12 2.60
CA PHE A 285 7.56 9.34 1.86
C PHE A 285 7.32 10.81 1.56
N ASN A 286 7.17 11.64 2.56
CA ASN A 286 6.86 13.06 2.40
C ASN A 286 8.09 13.90 2.02
N PRO A 287 9.16 14.01 2.82
CA PRO A 287 10.33 14.81 2.44
C PRO A 287 11.00 14.32 1.15
N GLY A 288 11.02 12.99 0.91
CA GLY A 288 11.56 12.39 -0.31
C GLY A 288 10.86 12.83 -1.58
N SER A 289 9.57 13.16 -1.51
CA SER A 289 8.77 13.64 -2.66
C SER A 289 9.21 15.00 -3.19
N THR A 290 10.13 15.69 -2.52
CA THR A 290 10.83 16.84 -3.11
C THR A 290 11.66 16.45 -4.34
N LEU A 291 12.12 15.20 -4.43
CA LEU A 291 13.03 14.69 -5.47
C LEU A 291 14.28 15.57 -5.68
N SER A 292 14.58 16.47 -4.77
CA SER A 292 15.68 17.42 -4.86
C SER A 292 16.29 17.65 -3.48
N ALA A 293 17.55 17.25 -3.32
CA ALA A 293 18.33 17.55 -2.11
C ALA A 293 18.65 19.05 -1.97
N LEU A 294 18.48 19.82 -3.04
CA LEU A 294 18.73 21.26 -3.03
C LEU A 294 17.57 22.07 -2.44
N ASP A 295 16.38 21.48 -2.36
CA ASP A 295 15.23 22.11 -1.69
C ASP A 295 15.30 21.93 -0.17
N THR A 296 16.37 22.44 0.44
CA THR A 296 16.62 22.28 1.89
C THR A 296 15.52 22.87 2.75
N GLY A 297 14.93 24.00 2.32
CA GLY A 297 13.80 24.62 3.00
C GLY A 297 12.52 23.77 2.92
N GLY A 298 12.25 23.20 1.76
CA GLY A 298 11.13 22.27 1.53
C GLY A 298 11.28 21.00 2.35
N ILE A 299 12.44 20.32 2.25
CA ILE A 299 12.74 19.10 3.02
C ILE A 299 12.53 19.33 4.52
N GLY A 300 13.11 20.40 5.08
CA GLY A 300 12.99 20.72 6.50
C GLY A 300 11.55 21.00 6.93
N ARG A 301 10.81 21.81 6.15
CA ARG A 301 9.40 22.13 6.41
C ARG A 301 8.51 20.89 6.33
N VAL A 302 8.67 20.08 5.29
CA VAL A 302 7.88 18.86 5.10
C VAL A 302 8.13 17.86 6.23
N SER A 303 9.41 17.66 6.64
CA SER A 303 9.76 16.80 7.78
C SER A 303 9.09 17.28 9.07
N PHE A 304 9.16 18.59 9.34
CA PHE A 304 8.55 19.19 10.54
C PHE A 304 7.02 19.03 10.53
N ASN A 305 6.38 19.38 9.43
CA ASN A 305 4.92 19.29 9.29
C ASN A 305 4.42 17.86 9.43
N THR A 306 5.14 16.91 8.84
CA THR A 306 4.85 15.46 8.95
C THR A 306 4.89 15.01 10.41
N THR A 307 5.94 15.37 11.14
CA THR A 307 6.09 15.05 12.56
C THR A 307 4.98 15.67 13.39
N LEU A 308 4.71 16.96 13.20
CA LEU A 308 3.74 17.70 14.02
C LEU A 308 2.31 17.18 13.82
N ALA A 309 1.92 16.88 12.56
CA ALA A 309 0.61 16.33 12.26
C ALA A 309 0.41 14.93 12.86
N ALA A 310 1.44 14.07 12.80
CA ALA A 310 1.39 12.76 13.44
C ALA A 310 1.23 12.87 14.96
N CYS A 311 2.02 13.75 15.60
CA CYS A 311 1.94 13.98 17.05
C CYS A 311 0.56 14.50 17.48
N SER A 312 0.04 15.51 16.79
CA SER A 312 -1.26 16.10 17.13
C SER A 312 -2.42 15.13 16.90
N ALA A 313 -2.37 14.31 15.82
CA ALA A 313 -3.37 13.30 15.53
C ALA A 313 -3.35 12.14 16.55
N GLY A 314 -2.15 11.63 16.87
CA GLY A 314 -1.99 10.59 17.88
C GLY A 314 -2.47 11.02 19.24
N LEU A 315 -2.14 12.24 19.68
CA LEU A 315 -2.63 12.81 20.94
C LEU A 315 -4.16 13.00 20.90
N THR A 316 -4.73 13.43 19.79
CA THR A 316 -6.18 13.59 19.64
C THR A 316 -6.89 12.25 19.81
N ALA A 317 -6.45 11.20 19.13
CA ALA A 317 -7.03 9.87 19.26
C ALA A 317 -6.84 9.29 20.67
N LEU A 318 -5.68 9.47 21.28
CA LEU A 318 -5.36 9.05 22.65
C LEU A 318 -6.30 9.72 23.67
N ILE A 319 -6.45 11.04 23.61
CA ILE A 319 -7.33 11.80 24.49
C ILE A 319 -8.79 11.41 24.25
N TYR A 320 -9.20 11.27 23.00
CA TYR A 320 -10.55 10.83 22.64
C TYR A 320 -10.87 9.45 23.24
N SER A 321 -9.95 8.49 23.14
CA SER A 321 -10.15 7.15 23.73
C SER A 321 -10.37 7.24 25.24
N TYR A 322 -9.56 8.04 25.93
CA TYR A 322 -9.70 8.22 27.38
C TYR A 322 -11.02 8.92 27.79
N ILE A 323 -11.44 9.94 27.05
CA ILE A 323 -12.72 10.61 27.32
C ILE A 323 -13.88 9.62 27.21
N ARG A 324 -13.88 8.77 26.18
CA ARG A 324 -14.97 7.82 25.91
C ARG A 324 -14.97 6.58 26.82
N THR A 325 -13.82 6.02 27.11
CA THR A 325 -13.67 4.70 27.75
C THR A 325 -13.00 4.73 29.10
N LYS A 326 -12.44 5.88 29.50
CA LYS A 326 -11.56 6.04 30.67
C LYS A 326 -10.32 5.13 30.63
N LYS A 327 -9.91 4.73 29.42
CA LYS A 327 -8.71 3.92 29.16
C LYS A 327 -7.92 4.51 28.00
N TRP A 328 -6.60 4.36 28.07
CA TRP A 328 -5.70 4.72 26.99
C TRP A 328 -5.61 3.55 26.01
N ASP A 329 -6.07 3.74 24.78
CA ASP A 329 -6.13 2.69 23.78
C ASP A 329 -4.93 2.77 22.83
N LEU A 330 -4.11 1.72 22.81
CA LEU A 330 -2.89 1.67 21.99
C LEU A 330 -3.22 1.59 20.50
N ALA A 331 -4.15 0.73 20.11
CA ALA A 331 -4.50 0.53 18.69
C ALA A 331 -5.13 1.81 18.11
N LEU A 332 -6.05 2.44 18.86
CA LEU A 332 -6.65 3.69 18.43
C LEU A 332 -5.64 4.84 18.36
N THR A 333 -4.68 4.89 19.29
CA THR A 333 -3.58 5.87 19.26
C THR A 333 -2.68 5.67 18.05
N THR A 334 -2.37 4.40 17.73
CA THR A 334 -1.57 4.03 16.55
C THR A 334 -2.29 4.45 15.26
N ASN A 335 -3.56 4.13 15.11
CA ASN A 335 -4.36 4.58 13.97
C ASN A 335 -4.49 6.11 13.93
N GLY A 336 -4.48 6.77 15.10
CA GLY A 336 -4.50 8.22 15.23
C GLY A 336 -3.28 8.88 14.59
N PHE A 337 -2.06 8.50 15.00
CA PHE A 337 -0.87 9.11 14.39
C PHE A 337 -0.68 8.72 12.93
N LEU A 338 -1.07 7.50 12.52
CA LEU A 338 -1.06 7.09 11.11
C LEU A 338 -2.02 7.95 10.27
N ALA A 339 -3.23 8.21 10.76
CA ALA A 339 -4.17 9.10 10.08
C ALA A 339 -3.65 10.55 9.98
N GLY A 340 -2.89 11.01 10.97
CA GLY A 340 -2.19 12.30 10.92
C GLY A 340 -1.10 12.32 9.83
N LEU A 341 -0.33 11.25 9.72
CA LEU A 341 0.66 11.06 8.65
C LEU A 341 0.00 11.05 7.27
N VAL A 342 -1.08 10.30 7.11
CA VAL A 342 -1.88 10.26 5.87
C VAL A 342 -2.45 11.64 5.54
N ALA A 343 -3.04 12.33 6.51
CA ALA A 343 -3.67 13.62 6.30
C ALA A 343 -2.68 14.70 5.87
N ILE A 344 -1.47 14.69 6.40
CA ILE A 344 -0.46 15.70 6.06
C ILE A 344 0.24 15.42 4.72
N THR A 345 0.14 14.20 4.18
CA THR A 345 0.88 13.73 3.00
C THR A 345 0.60 14.59 1.75
N CYS A 346 -0.64 15.02 1.51
CA CYS A 346 -0.96 15.93 0.42
C CYS A 346 -0.48 17.37 0.69
N PRO A 347 -0.82 18.02 1.83
CA PRO A 347 -0.57 19.43 2.03
C PRO A 347 0.81 19.78 2.59
N CYS A 348 1.62 18.81 2.99
CA CYS A 348 2.84 19.02 3.81
C CYS A 348 3.82 20.06 3.24
N TYR A 349 3.87 20.22 1.92
CA TYR A 349 4.76 21.18 1.27
C TYR A 349 4.24 22.63 1.37
N TRP A 350 2.93 22.84 1.27
CA TRP A 350 2.31 24.16 1.14
C TRP A 350 1.75 24.75 2.44
N VAL A 351 1.72 23.98 3.53
CA VAL A 351 1.23 24.46 4.82
C VAL A 351 2.36 24.89 5.74
N ASP A 352 2.06 25.78 6.66
CA ASP A 352 2.93 26.14 7.77
C ASP A 352 2.67 25.24 9.00
N PRO A 353 3.47 25.35 10.08
CA PRO A 353 3.31 24.53 11.27
C PRO A 353 1.93 24.63 11.92
N VAL A 354 1.29 25.79 11.86
CA VAL A 354 -0.05 25.98 12.44
C VAL A 354 -1.09 25.17 11.66
N GLY A 355 -1.03 25.24 10.33
CA GLY A 355 -1.85 24.42 9.45
C GLY A 355 -1.62 22.92 9.70
N ALA A 356 -0.36 22.48 9.77
CA ALA A 356 -0.01 21.08 10.03
C ALA A 356 -0.58 20.55 11.36
N PHE A 357 -0.53 21.36 12.42
CA PHE A 357 -1.10 21.02 13.73
C PHE A 357 -2.61 20.77 13.66
N PHE A 358 -3.36 21.66 13.03
CA PHE A 358 -4.82 21.50 12.91
C PHE A 358 -5.22 20.38 11.93
N ILE A 359 -4.43 20.17 10.87
CA ILE A 359 -4.62 19.04 9.96
C ILE A 359 -4.48 17.71 10.72
N GLY A 360 -3.48 17.61 11.59
CA GLY A 360 -3.29 16.42 12.43
C GLY A 360 -4.46 16.22 13.42
N ILE A 361 -4.93 17.27 14.12
CA ILE A 361 -6.12 17.15 14.99
C ILE A 361 -7.31 16.61 14.18
N GLY A 362 -7.56 17.16 13.00
CA GLY A 362 -8.60 16.67 12.11
C GLY A 362 -8.42 15.22 11.72
N GLY A 363 -7.18 14.78 11.38
CA GLY A 363 -6.83 13.39 11.09
C GLY A 363 -7.17 12.45 12.26
N GLY A 364 -6.79 12.83 13.48
CA GLY A 364 -7.13 12.10 14.70
C GLY A 364 -8.63 11.97 14.95
N LEU A 365 -9.43 13.00 14.64
CA LEU A 365 -10.88 12.96 14.79
C LEU A 365 -11.54 12.09 13.70
N VAL A 366 -11.18 12.27 12.43
CA VAL A 366 -11.85 11.56 11.34
C VAL A 366 -11.58 10.06 11.39
N VAL A 367 -10.41 9.61 11.88
CA VAL A 367 -10.12 8.20 12.02
C VAL A 367 -11.00 7.53 13.09
N VAL A 368 -11.16 8.16 14.27
CA VAL A 368 -11.97 7.57 15.33
C VAL A 368 -13.45 7.54 14.96
N TRP A 369 -13.95 8.57 14.30
CA TRP A 369 -15.32 8.60 13.78
C TRP A 369 -15.50 7.62 12.60
N GLY A 370 -14.50 7.46 11.76
CA GLY A 370 -14.53 6.51 10.67
C GLY A 370 -14.60 5.07 11.15
N ILE A 371 -13.84 4.70 12.19
CA ILE A 371 -13.91 3.40 12.84
C ILE A 371 -15.33 3.15 13.41
N ASP A 372 -15.89 4.13 14.13
CA ASP A 372 -17.24 4.02 14.65
C ASP A 372 -18.29 3.92 13.52
N ALA A 373 -18.09 4.63 12.42
CA ALA A 373 -18.99 4.57 11.25
C ALA A 373 -18.99 3.17 10.59
N LEU A 374 -17.81 2.55 10.41
CA LEU A 374 -17.72 1.19 9.86
C LEU A 374 -18.37 0.15 10.78
N GLU A 375 -18.17 0.27 12.08
CA GLU A 375 -18.87 -0.54 13.09
C GLU A 375 -20.41 -0.40 12.98
N TYR A 376 -20.89 0.82 12.75
CA TYR A 376 -22.31 1.08 12.55
C TYR A 376 -22.84 0.52 11.24
N LEU A 377 -22.06 0.60 10.16
CA LEU A 377 -22.40 0.10 8.84
C LEU A 377 -22.21 -1.43 8.70
N ARG A 378 -21.67 -2.11 9.72
CA ARG A 378 -21.33 -3.54 9.69
C ARG A 378 -20.32 -3.90 8.59
N ILE A 379 -19.32 -3.03 8.40
CA ILE A 379 -18.19 -3.30 7.52
C ILE A 379 -17.01 -3.74 8.41
N ASP A 380 -16.53 -4.96 8.19
CA ASP A 380 -15.45 -5.54 8.99
C ASP A 380 -14.10 -5.12 8.41
N ASP A 381 -13.48 -4.15 9.06
CA ASP A 381 -12.12 -3.69 8.82
C ASP A 381 -11.27 -4.02 10.07
N PRO A 382 -10.44 -5.08 10.01
CA PRO A 382 -9.75 -5.60 11.18
C PRO A 382 -8.81 -4.63 11.87
N ILE A 383 -8.14 -3.78 11.12
CA ILE A 383 -7.05 -2.92 11.61
C ILE A 383 -7.33 -1.43 11.46
N GLY A 384 -8.44 -1.05 10.83
CA GLY A 384 -8.79 0.35 10.59
C GLY A 384 -8.14 0.94 9.32
N ALA A 385 -7.82 0.11 8.33
CA ALA A 385 -7.21 0.55 7.07
C ALA A 385 -8.06 1.58 6.32
N VAL A 386 -9.37 1.36 6.22
CA VAL A 386 -10.31 2.28 5.55
C VAL A 386 -10.37 3.65 6.24
N PRO A 387 -10.58 3.77 7.57
CA PRO A 387 -10.60 5.06 8.25
C PRO A 387 -9.26 5.80 8.18
N VAL A 388 -8.14 5.10 8.32
CA VAL A 388 -6.80 5.71 8.27
C VAL A 388 -6.52 6.24 6.87
N HIS A 389 -6.69 5.42 5.84
CA HIS A 389 -6.20 5.75 4.51
C HIS A 389 -7.26 6.43 3.63
N MET A 390 -8.50 5.90 3.54
CA MET A 390 -9.54 6.55 2.74
C MET A 390 -10.02 7.86 3.40
N ILE A 391 -10.50 7.79 4.64
CA ILE A 391 -11.10 8.96 5.28
C ILE A 391 -10.02 9.99 5.64
N GLY A 392 -8.89 9.52 6.19
CA GLY A 392 -7.72 10.36 6.47
C GLY A 392 -7.14 11.00 5.21
N GLY A 393 -7.10 10.27 4.07
CA GLY A 393 -6.62 10.79 2.79
C GLY A 393 -7.54 11.85 2.19
N ILE A 394 -8.86 11.63 2.22
CA ILE A 394 -9.86 12.64 1.80
C ILE A 394 -9.72 13.90 2.65
N TRP A 395 -9.63 13.77 3.98
CA TRP A 395 -9.40 14.90 4.88
C TRP A 395 -8.10 15.64 4.52
N GLY A 396 -7.00 14.91 4.32
CA GLY A 396 -5.70 15.49 3.98
C GLY A 396 -5.77 16.30 2.69
N THR A 397 -6.39 15.75 1.67
CA THR A 397 -6.56 16.44 0.38
C THR A 397 -7.38 17.70 0.49
N LEU A 398 -8.52 17.66 1.19
CA LEU A 398 -9.37 18.82 1.39
C LEU A 398 -8.70 19.87 2.28
N SER A 399 -7.86 19.44 3.23
CA SER A 399 -7.16 20.33 4.15
C SER A 399 -6.16 21.24 3.44
N LEU A 400 -5.59 20.84 2.30
CA LEU A 400 -4.79 21.74 1.47
C LEU A 400 -5.60 22.97 1.05
N GLY A 401 -6.84 22.76 0.60
CA GLY A 401 -7.75 23.85 0.23
C GLY A 401 -8.11 24.79 1.36
N LEU A 402 -7.96 24.35 2.61
CA LEU A 402 -8.22 25.16 3.81
C LEU A 402 -6.95 25.85 4.32
N PHE A 403 -5.82 25.14 4.43
CA PHE A 403 -4.65 25.54 5.20
C PHE A 403 -3.41 25.89 4.38
N ALA A 404 -3.42 25.83 3.04
CA ALA A 404 -2.28 26.25 2.23
C ALA A 404 -1.90 27.71 2.52
N ALA A 405 -0.61 27.95 2.84
CA ALA A 405 -0.16 29.19 3.45
C ALA A 405 0.09 30.35 2.47
N GLY A 406 -0.01 30.12 1.15
CA GLY A 406 0.14 31.18 0.14
C GLY A 406 1.56 31.73 -0.05
N LYS A 407 2.58 31.02 0.42
CA LYS A 407 3.98 31.50 0.41
C LYS A 407 5.01 30.43 0.07
N TYR A 408 4.60 29.19 -0.10
CA TYR A 408 5.51 28.08 -0.41
C TYR A 408 5.30 27.61 -1.84
N GLY A 409 6.38 27.57 -2.58
CA GLY A 409 6.53 27.05 -3.92
C GLY A 409 8.00 26.90 -4.20
N ALA A 410 8.43 25.90 -4.95
CA ALA A 410 9.82 25.75 -5.33
C ALA A 410 10.15 26.65 -6.54
N PRO A 411 11.35 27.22 -6.59
CA PRO A 411 11.79 28.02 -7.74
C PRO A 411 12.02 27.16 -8.99
N THR A 412 12.18 25.84 -8.81
CA THR A 412 12.33 24.86 -9.87
C THR A 412 11.36 23.71 -9.62
N PRO A 413 10.77 23.10 -10.66
CA PRO A 413 9.91 21.94 -10.49
C PRO A 413 10.63 20.82 -9.74
N THR A 414 9.95 20.27 -8.75
CA THR A 414 10.30 19.04 -8.04
C THR A 414 9.17 18.06 -8.26
N GLY A 415 9.31 16.80 -7.88
CA GLY A 415 8.45 15.67 -8.25
C GLY A 415 6.96 15.88 -8.41
N ALA A 416 6.28 16.48 -7.43
CA ALA A 416 4.93 17.02 -7.61
C ALA A 416 5.04 18.50 -7.99
N ASP A 417 4.03 19.09 -8.62
CA ASP A 417 4.08 20.51 -9.05
C ASP A 417 4.12 21.46 -7.83
N VAL A 418 5.32 21.59 -7.25
CA VAL A 418 5.62 22.49 -6.14
C VAL A 418 6.16 23.84 -6.60
N SER A 419 6.28 24.06 -7.91
CA SER A 419 6.63 25.37 -8.49
C SER A 419 5.54 26.41 -8.24
N THR A 420 4.29 25.95 -8.07
CA THR A 420 3.12 26.80 -7.89
C THR A 420 2.90 27.13 -6.42
N VAL A 421 2.71 28.40 -6.08
CA VAL A 421 2.26 28.87 -4.76
C VAL A 421 0.76 28.63 -4.64
N VAL A 422 0.35 27.85 -3.63
CA VAL A 422 -1.04 27.50 -3.36
C VAL A 422 -1.52 28.26 -2.12
N THR A 423 -2.71 28.83 -2.19
CA THR A 423 -3.32 29.58 -1.06
C THR A 423 -4.67 28.98 -0.70
N GLY A 424 -4.82 28.60 0.57
CA GLY A 424 -6.05 28.04 1.12
C GLY A 424 -7.03 29.08 1.62
N LEU A 425 -8.24 28.62 1.94
CA LEU A 425 -9.35 29.46 2.40
C LEU A 425 -8.98 30.31 3.63
N PHE A 426 -8.34 29.72 4.63
CA PHE A 426 -7.99 30.40 5.89
C PHE A 426 -6.84 31.39 5.76
N TYR A 427 -6.14 31.37 4.64
CA TYR A 427 -5.03 32.27 4.30
C TYR A 427 -5.41 33.28 3.21
N GLY A 428 -6.69 33.43 2.92
CA GLY A 428 -7.20 34.44 1.98
C GLY A 428 -7.28 33.97 0.52
N GLY A 429 -7.06 32.70 0.20
CA GLY A 429 -7.12 32.15 -1.16
C GLY A 429 -8.53 31.93 -1.71
N GLY A 430 -9.57 32.21 -0.93
CA GLY A 430 -10.94 31.95 -1.33
C GLY A 430 -11.24 30.45 -1.49
N LEU A 431 -12.27 30.13 -2.25
CA LEU A 431 -12.73 28.74 -2.44
C LEU A 431 -12.07 28.02 -3.62
N GLY A 432 -11.19 28.67 -4.39
CA GLY A 432 -10.65 28.12 -5.62
C GLY A 432 -9.87 26.83 -5.41
N THR A 433 -8.87 26.85 -4.53
CA THR A 433 -8.06 25.67 -4.16
C THR A 433 -8.94 24.58 -3.55
N LEU A 434 -9.82 24.93 -2.61
CA LEU A 434 -10.71 23.96 -1.97
C LEU A 434 -11.63 23.27 -2.99
N LYS A 435 -12.14 23.99 -3.98
CA LYS A 435 -12.95 23.43 -5.06
C LYS A 435 -12.13 22.47 -5.93
N ALA A 436 -10.90 22.82 -6.29
CA ALA A 436 -10.02 21.94 -7.05
C ALA A 436 -9.74 20.63 -6.29
N GLN A 437 -9.38 20.73 -5.01
CA GLN A 437 -9.13 19.58 -4.13
C GLN A 437 -10.39 18.71 -3.95
N PHE A 438 -11.56 19.34 -3.79
CA PHE A 438 -12.84 18.61 -3.69
C PHE A 438 -13.14 17.81 -4.98
N ILE A 439 -12.99 18.44 -6.14
CA ILE A 439 -13.24 17.78 -7.44
C ILE A 439 -12.28 16.60 -7.60
N GLY A 440 -10.98 16.81 -7.42
CA GLY A 440 -9.97 15.75 -7.58
C GLY A 440 -10.19 14.60 -6.60
N SER A 441 -10.38 14.91 -5.31
CA SER A 441 -10.64 13.89 -4.29
C SER A 441 -11.93 13.11 -4.58
N ALA A 442 -13.03 13.78 -4.94
CA ALA A 442 -14.30 13.13 -5.23
C ALA A 442 -14.22 12.22 -6.46
N VAL A 443 -13.62 12.70 -7.55
CA VAL A 443 -13.52 11.92 -8.79
C VAL A 443 -12.60 10.71 -8.60
N VAL A 444 -11.44 10.88 -7.97
CA VAL A 444 -10.53 9.76 -7.68
C VAL A 444 -11.22 8.74 -6.78
N THR A 445 -11.90 9.17 -5.73
CA THR A 445 -12.63 8.27 -4.81
C THR A 445 -13.69 7.46 -5.56
N VAL A 446 -14.54 8.11 -6.36
CA VAL A 446 -15.65 7.45 -7.08
C VAL A 446 -15.12 6.51 -8.16
N ALA A 447 -14.14 6.95 -8.95
CA ALA A 447 -13.56 6.14 -10.01
C ALA A 447 -12.83 4.91 -9.44
N THR A 448 -12.04 5.11 -8.36
CA THR A 448 -11.38 4.01 -7.66
C THR A 448 -12.40 3.03 -7.10
N PHE A 449 -13.46 3.51 -6.46
CA PHE A 449 -14.49 2.64 -5.91
C PHE A 449 -15.17 1.79 -6.98
N ALA A 450 -15.53 2.39 -8.11
CA ALA A 450 -16.15 1.67 -9.22
C ALA A 450 -15.18 0.62 -9.81
N ALA A 451 -13.92 0.97 -10.05
CA ALA A 451 -12.91 0.05 -10.57
C ALA A 451 -12.60 -1.08 -9.57
N ALA A 452 -12.47 -0.74 -8.28
CA ALA A 452 -12.20 -1.69 -7.22
C ALA A 452 -13.36 -2.68 -7.01
N MET A 453 -14.60 -2.20 -7.04
CA MET A 453 -15.78 -3.09 -6.97
C MET A 453 -15.80 -4.06 -8.15
N ALA A 454 -15.52 -3.58 -9.37
CA ALA A 454 -15.44 -4.44 -10.55
C ALA A 454 -14.32 -5.49 -10.39
N LEU A 455 -13.14 -5.09 -9.93
CA LEU A 455 -12.01 -5.99 -9.67
C LEU A 455 -12.37 -7.03 -8.60
N MET A 456 -12.83 -6.60 -7.43
CA MET A 456 -13.10 -7.49 -6.29
C MET A 456 -14.24 -8.49 -6.60
N TYR A 457 -15.30 -8.05 -7.29
CA TYR A 457 -16.35 -8.98 -7.74
C TYR A 457 -15.89 -9.87 -8.89
N GLY A 458 -15.00 -9.39 -9.76
CA GLY A 458 -14.34 -10.23 -10.77
C GLY A 458 -13.53 -11.35 -10.14
N VAL A 459 -12.70 -11.04 -9.15
CA VAL A 459 -11.94 -12.05 -8.38
C VAL A 459 -12.89 -12.96 -7.59
N LYS A 460 -13.96 -12.42 -6.98
CA LYS A 460 -14.98 -13.22 -6.31
C LYS A 460 -15.65 -14.23 -7.22
N ALA A 461 -15.89 -13.87 -8.48
CA ALA A 461 -16.49 -14.74 -9.47
C ALA A 461 -15.59 -15.94 -9.85
N THR A 462 -14.27 -15.86 -9.64
CA THR A 462 -13.35 -17.00 -9.78
C THR A 462 -13.46 -18.01 -8.66
N GLY A 463 -14.13 -17.65 -7.55
CA GLY A 463 -14.25 -18.48 -6.34
C GLY A 463 -13.02 -18.41 -5.42
N THR A 464 -12.05 -17.52 -5.68
CA THR A 464 -10.78 -17.46 -4.94
C THR A 464 -10.71 -16.30 -3.93
N LEU A 465 -11.63 -15.31 -3.98
CA LEU A 465 -11.54 -14.13 -3.14
C LEU A 465 -11.70 -14.43 -1.64
N ARG A 466 -12.57 -15.35 -1.26
CA ARG A 466 -12.81 -15.71 0.13
C ARG A 466 -12.53 -17.19 0.37
N VAL A 467 -11.83 -17.49 1.44
CA VAL A 467 -11.62 -18.88 1.91
C VAL A 467 -12.94 -19.53 2.35
N THR A 468 -12.95 -20.86 2.44
CA THR A 468 -14.09 -21.61 2.99
C THR A 468 -14.30 -21.29 4.48
N ALA A 469 -15.48 -21.57 5.00
CA ALA A 469 -15.76 -21.43 6.43
C ALA A 469 -14.83 -22.29 7.29
N GLU A 470 -14.49 -23.48 6.81
CA GLU A 470 -13.53 -24.38 7.48
C GLU A 470 -12.13 -23.75 7.50
N GLY A 471 -11.64 -23.21 6.38
CA GLY A 471 -10.34 -22.53 6.31
C GLY A 471 -10.26 -21.30 7.21
N GLU A 472 -11.35 -20.51 7.29
CA GLU A 472 -11.39 -19.36 8.20
C GLU A 472 -11.41 -19.78 9.70
N LEU A 473 -12.01 -20.93 10.03
CA LEU A 473 -12.01 -21.49 11.38
C LEU A 473 -10.69 -22.15 11.75
N GLU A 474 -10.04 -22.85 10.80
CA GLU A 474 -8.71 -23.43 10.97
C GLU A 474 -7.65 -22.35 11.17
N GLY A 475 -7.75 -21.27 10.41
CA GLY A 475 -6.80 -20.18 10.33
C GLY A 475 -5.97 -20.25 9.05
N LEU A 476 -5.76 -19.08 8.43
CA LEU A 476 -5.15 -18.97 7.10
C LEU A 476 -3.71 -19.50 7.06
N ASP A 477 -2.98 -19.41 8.18
CA ASP A 477 -1.60 -19.89 8.28
C ASP A 477 -1.52 -21.41 7.99
N LEU A 478 -2.40 -22.19 8.56
CA LEU A 478 -2.46 -23.63 8.33
C LEU A 478 -3.17 -23.97 7.04
N HIS A 479 -4.29 -23.29 6.76
CA HIS A 479 -5.13 -23.59 5.62
C HIS A 479 -4.47 -23.33 4.28
N GLU A 480 -3.83 -22.16 4.13
CA GLU A 480 -3.20 -21.73 2.87
C GLU A 480 -1.71 -22.11 2.79
N HIS A 481 -0.99 -22.10 3.92
CA HIS A 481 0.47 -22.21 3.95
C HIS A 481 0.98 -23.47 4.66
N GLY A 482 0.13 -24.20 5.38
CA GLY A 482 0.50 -25.43 6.08
C GLY A 482 1.51 -25.24 7.22
N SER A 483 1.65 -24.01 7.73
CA SER A 483 2.59 -23.69 8.82
C SER A 483 1.98 -22.67 9.76
N SER A 484 2.41 -22.69 11.05
CA SER A 484 2.03 -21.70 12.05
C SER A 484 3.16 -20.70 12.25
N ALA A 485 2.84 -19.45 12.57
CA ALA A 485 3.83 -18.45 13.00
C ALA A 485 4.54 -18.86 14.31
N TYR A 486 3.88 -19.70 15.11
CA TYR A 486 4.38 -20.15 16.41
C TYR A 486 4.38 -21.70 16.48
N PRO A 487 5.21 -22.39 15.69
CA PRO A 487 5.17 -23.84 15.57
C PRO A 487 5.48 -24.58 16.87
N GLU A 488 6.27 -23.99 17.77
CA GLU A 488 6.62 -24.57 19.06
C GLU A 488 5.43 -24.65 20.04
N TYR A 489 4.36 -23.87 19.82
CA TYR A 489 3.13 -23.92 20.60
C TYR A 489 2.06 -24.86 20.00
N MET A 490 2.33 -25.43 18.82
CA MET A 490 1.47 -26.40 18.18
C MET A 490 1.72 -27.77 18.82
N ILE A 491 0.91 -28.11 19.81
CA ILE A 491 0.91 -29.48 20.37
C ILE A 491 0.28 -30.38 19.30
N SER A 492 1.08 -31.23 18.67
CA SER A 492 0.57 -32.24 17.76
C SER A 492 -0.38 -33.17 18.53
N GLY A 493 -1.66 -33.19 18.13
CA GLY A 493 -2.75 -33.85 18.83
C GLY A 493 -2.74 -35.40 18.83
N SER A 494 -1.57 -36.04 18.94
CA SER A 494 -1.50 -37.50 19.02
C SER A 494 -0.58 -38.07 20.11
N GLU A 495 0.15 -37.25 20.85
CA GLU A 495 0.80 -37.73 22.09
C GLU A 495 0.94 -36.57 23.08
N SER A 496 0.12 -36.59 24.14
CA SER A 496 0.39 -35.79 25.33
C SER A 496 1.66 -36.34 25.99
N VAL A 497 2.82 -35.87 25.59
CA VAL A 497 4.03 -36.02 26.37
C VAL A 497 3.84 -35.10 27.58
N ILE A 498 3.28 -35.63 28.63
CA ILE A 498 3.39 -35.07 29.97
C ILE A 498 4.89 -35.13 30.29
N LEU A 499 5.60 -34.02 30.12
CA LEU A 499 6.90 -33.80 30.73
C LEU A 499 6.64 -33.78 32.24
N THR A 500 6.63 -34.96 32.87
CA THR A 500 6.79 -35.10 34.32
C THR A 500 8.23 -34.67 34.61
N ILE A 501 8.40 -33.39 34.96
CA ILE A 501 9.61 -32.93 35.62
C ILE A 501 9.65 -33.70 36.93
N PRO A 502 10.65 -34.58 37.20
CA PRO A 502 10.77 -35.22 38.48
C PRO A 502 11.05 -34.11 39.50
N VAL A 503 10.05 -33.83 40.34
CA VAL A 503 10.26 -33.07 41.57
C VAL A 503 11.17 -33.94 42.43
N LYS A 504 12.41 -33.56 42.61
CA LYS A 504 13.25 -34.14 43.64
C LYS A 504 12.67 -33.73 44.98
N ASP A 505 12.12 -34.71 45.67
CA ASP A 505 11.80 -34.60 47.09
C ASP A 505 13.14 -34.50 47.87
N ASP A 506 13.65 -33.32 48.07
CA ASP A 506 14.66 -33.01 49.07
C ASP A 506 13.90 -32.62 50.37
N ALA A 507 13.37 -33.60 51.04
CA ALA A 507 12.87 -33.45 52.41
C ALA A 507 13.09 -34.72 53.15
N ALA A 508 14.33 -34.94 53.62
CA ALA A 508 14.60 -35.77 54.83
C ALA A 508 16.08 -35.63 55.19
N ALA A 509 16.41 -34.69 56.08
CA ALA A 509 17.32 -34.82 57.21
C ALA A 509 17.33 -33.50 58.02
#